data_651c48d26cd2593db2de3ca4773d6148
#
_entry.id   651c48d26cd2593db2de3ca4773d6148
#
_cell.length_a   1.000
_cell.length_b   1.000
_cell.length_c   1.000
_cell.angle_alpha   90.00
_cell.angle_beta   90.00
_cell.angle_gamma   90.00
#
_symmetry.space_group_name_H-M   'P 1'
#
loop_
_entity.id
_entity.type
_entity.pdbx_description
1 polymer ?
#
loop_
_entity_poly.entity_id
_entity_poly.type
_entity_poly.pdbx_seq_one_letter_code
_entity_poly.pdbx_strand_id
1 'polypeptide(L)'
;MEKANDRSRSAKVGERTLDGWISAYLKAENATERLVALAPKTTKAVKPIESYGWLPMFMQFHNIPSAPKLAHSYRRFVQWAEAENMPVNDVPNLSMVRRVWEKLPLIMQERGRKTGAAYKSLLPYVKRDWGALKPNDVWIGDGHSFKAKVAHPVHGRPFKPEVTVIIDGCTRFVVGFSVSLAESCVAVSDALRIGVKHFGLPIIYYSDNGGGQTGKTIDHEITGLTARLGIHHETGLPGNPQGRGIIERWWQGNLIRLAAQYETFTGSSMDRSTQNLL
;
A
#
# COMPACT_ATOMS: atom_id res chain seq x y z
N MET A 1 -24.09 -41.48 5.21
CA MET A 1 -23.79 -40.09 4.82
C MET A 1 -23.72 -39.12 5.99
N GLU A 2 -24.71 -39.05 6.86
CA GLU A 2 -24.73 -38.16 8.04
C GLU A 2 -23.47 -38.29 8.91
N LYS A 3 -23.09 -39.53 9.32
CA LYS A 3 -21.87 -39.76 10.12
C LYS A 3 -20.57 -39.40 9.45
N ALA A 4 -20.49 -39.43 8.11
CA ALA A 4 -19.29 -39.06 7.36
C ALA A 4 -19.12 -37.53 7.27
N ASN A 5 -20.23 -36.77 7.29
CA ASN A 5 -20.25 -35.32 7.22
C ASN A 5 -20.21 -34.64 8.59
N ASP A 6 -20.48 -35.38 9.68
CA ASP A 6 -20.62 -34.84 11.04
C ASP A 6 -19.28 -34.29 11.61
N ARG A 7 -18.13 -34.77 11.10
CA ARG A 7 -16.78 -34.36 11.53
C ARG A 7 -16.09 -33.43 10.58
N SER A 8 -16.68 -33.15 9.41
CA SER A 8 -16.06 -32.28 8.40
C SER A 8 -16.52 -30.83 8.55
N ARG A 9 -15.59 -29.95 8.91
CA ARG A 9 -15.85 -28.49 8.99
C ARG A 9 -15.80 -27.73 7.63
N SER A 10 -15.33 -28.37 6.56
CA SER A 10 -15.03 -27.62 5.32
C SER A 10 -15.59 -28.20 4.01
N ALA A 11 -16.00 -29.47 3.95
CA ALA A 11 -16.58 -30.03 2.74
C ALA A 11 -17.55 -31.20 3.07
N LYS A 12 -18.79 -31.06 2.64
CA LYS A 12 -19.77 -32.15 2.70
C LYS A 12 -19.52 -33.12 1.54
N VAL A 13 -19.41 -34.43 1.84
CA VAL A 13 -19.28 -35.49 0.84
C VAL A 13 -20.64 -35.77 0.26
N GLY A 14 -20.79 -35.66 -1.06
CA GLY A 14 -21.99 -36.01 -1.78
C GLY A 14 -22.12 -37.54 -1.93
N GLU A 15 -23.35 -38.02 -2.05
CA GLU A 15 -23.71 -39.45 -2.17
C GLU A 15 -22.94 -40.12 -3.33
N ARG A 16 -22.93 -39.51 -4.50
CA ARG A 16 -22.21 -40.01 -5.68
C ARG A 16 -20.68 -40.16 -5.45
N THR A 17 -20.09 -39.32 -4.62
CA THR A 17 -18.67 -39.40 -4.26
C THR A 17 -18.42 -40.57 -3.33
N LEU A 18 -19.30 -40.75 -2.34
CA LEU A 18 -19.24 -41.87 -1.40
C LEU A 18 -19.39 -43.20 -2.11
N ASP A 19 -20.37 -43.34 -3.01
CA ASP A 19 -20.58 -44.54 -3.84
C ASP A 19 -19.37 -44.86 -4.70
N GLY A 20 -18.73 -43.79 -5.28
CA GLY A 20 -17.48 -43.94 -6.01
C GLY A 20 -16.34 -44.51 -5.16
N TRP A 21 -16.20 -44.04 -3.92
CA TRP A 21 -15.18 -44.52 -2.99
C TRP A 21 -15.46 -45.94 -2.55
N ILE A 22 -16.73 -46.29 -2.23
CA ILE A 22 -17.15 -47.66 -1.85
C ILE A 22 -16.87 -48.62 -3.02
N SER A 23 -17.24 -48.25 -4.24
CA SER A 23 -16.98 -49.03 -5.44
C SER A 23 -15.49 -49.27 -5.69
N ALA A 24 -14.66 -48.23 -5.51
CA ALA A 24 -13.21 -48.35 -5.64
C ALA A 24 -12.58 -49.24 -4.56
N TYR A 25 -13.07 -49.13 -3.31
CA TYR A 25 -12.63 -49.97 -2.20
C TYR A 25 -12.98 -51.47 -2.38
N LEU A 26 -14.21 -51.74 -2.85
CA LEU A 26 -14.67 -53.09 -3.10
C LEU A 26 -14.00 -53.81 -4.28
N LYS A 27 -13.52 -53.05 -5.25
CA LYS A 27 -12.78 -53.58 -6.41
C LYS A 27 -11.33 -53.93 -6.11
N ALA A 28 -10.77 -53.37 -5.03
CA ALA A 28 -9.37 -53.61 -4.67
C ALA A 28 -9.22 -54.96 -3.95
N GLU A 29 -8.25 -55.79 -4.38
CA GLU A 29 -8.07 -57.16 -3.93
C GLU A 29 -7.40 -57.27 -2.55
N ASN A 30 -6.51 -56.34 -2.22
CA ASN A 30 -5.74 -56.36 -0.98
C ASN A 30 -5.76 -55.02 -0.22
N ALA A 31 -5.26 -55.03 1.02
CA ALA A 31 -5.25 -53.85 1.88
C ALA A 31 -4.46 -52.68 1.34
N THR A 32 -3.34 -52.92 0.65
CA THR A 32 -2.50 -51.87 0.04
C THR A 32 -3.22 -51.23 -1.13
N GLU A 33 -3.86 -51.98 -1.99
CA GLU A 33 -4.66 -51.47 -3.12
C GLU A 33 -5.85 -50.66 -2.61
N ARG A 34 -6.52 -51.08 -1.53
CA ARG A 34 -7.60 -50.34 -0.86
C ARG A 34 -7.15 -48.97 -0.39
N LEU A 35 -5.96 -48.88 0.22
CA LEU A 35 -5.37 -47.60 0.62
C LEU A 35 -5.06 -46.69 -0.59
N VAL A 36 -4.48 -47.25 -1.66
CA VAL A 36 -4.20 -46.51 -2.88
C VAL A 36 -5.47 -46.03 -3.59
N ALA A 37 -6.51 -46.89 -3.62
CA ALA A 37 -7.79 -46.55 -4.24
C ALA A 37 -8.54 -45.41 -3.53
N LEU A 38 -8.35 -45.27 -2.22
CA LEU A 38 -8.93 -44.20 -1.38
C LEU A 38 -7.98 -43.02 -1.18
N ALA A 39 -6.71 -43.15 -1.54
CA ALA A 39 -5.75 -42.03 -1.44
C ALA A 39 -6.22 -40.84 -2.27
N PRO A 40 -6.00 -39.61 -1.78
CA PRO A 40 -6.29 -38.41 -2.57
C PRO A 40 -5.53 -38.51 -3.91
N LYS A 41 -6.26 -38.40 -5.01
CA LYS A 41 -5.61 -38.31 -6.32
C LYS A 41 -4.66 -37.12 -6.31
N THR A 42 -3.40 -37.34 -6.66
CA THR A 42 -2.42 -36.27 -6.81
C THR A 42 -3.01 -35.19 -7.73
N THR A 43 -3.13 -33.98 -7.21
CA THR A 43 -3.56 -32.83 -8.01
C THR A 43 -2.66 -32.74 -9.22
N LYS A 44 -3.23 -32.68 -10.43
CA LYS A 44 -2.46 -32.45 -11.65
C LYS A 44 -1.52 -31.29 -11.39
N ALA A 45 -0.23 -31.47 -11.69
CA ALA A 45 0.76 -30.39 -11.55
C ALA A 45 0.22 -29.12 -12.20
N VAL A 46 0.20 -28.03 -11.44
CA VAL A 46 -0.25 -26.74 -11.94
C VAL A 46 0.77 -26.32 -13.01
N LYS A 47 0.31 -26.13 -14.24
CA LYS A 47 1.16 -25.61 -15.31
C LYS A 47 1.77 -24.28 -14.86
N PRO A 48 3.09 -24.12 -14.89
CA PRO A 48 3.72 -22.85 -14.59
C PRO A 48 3.24 -21.77 -15.55
N ILE A 49 3.18 -20.53 -15.08
CA ILE A 49 2.63 -19.40 -15.87
C ILE A 49 3.46 -19.18 -17.12
N GLU A 50 4.74 -19.40 -17.06
CA GLU A 50 5.70 -19.28 -18.16
C GLU A 50 5.43 -20.24 -19.31
N SER A 51 4.69 -21.33 -19.06
CA SER A 51 4.32 -22.30 -20.10
C SER A 51 3.22 -21.83 -21.06
N TYR A 52 2.59 -20.68 -20.76
CA TYR A 52 1.55 -20.12 -21.62
C TYR A 52 2.15 -19.15 -22.65
N GLY A 53 2.63 -19.64 -23.79
CA GLY A 53 3.29 -18.85 -24.84
C GLY A 53 2.45 -17.69 -25.40
N TRP A 54 1.12 -17.78 -25.34
CA TRP A 54 0.21 -16.73 -25.77
C TRP A 54 0.12 -15.55 -24.78
N LEU A 55 0.49 -15.76 -23.50
CA LEU A 55 0.28 -14.78 -22.43
C LEU A 55 1.04 -13.46 -22.66
N PRO A 56 2.34 -13.44 -23.03
CA PRO A 56 3.05 -12.20 -23.30
C PRO A 56 2.39 -11.36 -24.40
N MET A 57 1.90 -11.99 -25.45
CA MET A 57 1.21 -11.29 -26.56
C MET A 57 -0.13 -10.74 -26.12
N PHE A 58 -0.94 -11.51 -25.39
CA PHE A 58 -2.18 -11.02 -24.82
C PHE A 58 -1.95 -9.80 -23.90
N MET A 59 -0.89 -9.82 -23.09
CA MET A 59 -0.54 -8.71 -22.20
C MET A 59 -0.27 -7.41 -22.97
N GLN A 60 0.25 -7.43 -24.19
CA GLN A 60 0.45 -6.23 -25.01
C GLN A 60 -0.87 -5.53 -25.33
N PHE A 61 -1.97 -6.27 -25.47
CA PHE A 61 -3.30 -5.71 -25.71
C PHE A 61 -4.04 -5.31 -24.44
N HIS A 62 -3.67 -5.89 -23.29
CA HIS A 62 -4.38 -5.68 -22.04
C HIS A 62 -3.69 -4.71 -21.09
N ASN A 63 -2.36 -4.72 -21.06
CA ASN A 63 -1.53 -3.92 -20.15
C ASN A 63 -1.20 -2.54 -20.76
N ILE A 64 -2.24 -1.78 -21.06
CA ILE A 64 -2.15 -0.42 -21.60
C ILE A 64 -2.81 0.58 -20.66
N PRO A 65 -2.42 1.87 -20.70
CA PRO A 65 -2.89 2.90 -19.76
C PRO A 65 -4.40 3.12 -19.74
N SER A 66 -5.11 2.83 -20.85
CA SER A 66 -6.57 2.92 -20.93
C SER A 66 -7.30 1.85 -20.13
N ALA A 67 -6.56 0.88 -19.55
CA ALA A 67 -7.05 -0.18 -18.69
C ALA A 67 -8.32 -0.90 -19.21
N PRO A 68 -8.32 -1.43 -20.45
CA PRO A 68 -9.50 -2.04 -21.06
C PRO A 68 -9.98 -3.26 -20.25
N LYS A 69 -11.27 -3.60 -20.38
CA LYS A 69 -11.83 -4.83 -19.81
C LYS A 69 -11.23 -6.06 -20.52
N LEU A 70 -11.03 -7.14 -19.77
CA LEU A 70 -10.40 -8.38 -20.25
C LEU A 70 -11.02 -8.91 -21.55
N ALA A 71 -12.36 -8.94 -21.65
CA ALA A 71 -13.06 -9.40 -22.84
C ALA A 71 -12.81 -8.50 -24.07
N HIS A 72 -12.56 -7.19 -23.88
CA HIS A 72 -12.22 -6.29 -24.97
C HIS A 72 -10.81 -6.57 -25.51
N SER A 73 -9.85 -6.69 -24.61
CA SER A 73 -8.46 -7.03 -24.96
C SER A 73 -8.38 -8.42 -25.62
N TYR A 74 -9.18 -9.36 -25.15
CA TYR A 74 -9.26 -10.70 -25.75
C TYR A 74 -9.73 -10.65 -27.19
N ARG A 75 -10.76 -9.89 -27.52
CA ARG A 75 -11.21 -9.72 -28.91
C ARG A 75 -10.12 -9.17 -29.82
N ARG A 76 -9.38 -8.16 -29.34
CA ARG A 76 -8.25 -7.59 -30.09
C ARG A 76 -7.11 -8.60 -30.26
N PHE A 77 -6.82 -9.38 -29.22
CA PHE A 77 -5.83 -10.45 -29.30
C PHE A 77 -6.22 -11.54 -30.31
N VAL A 78 -7.49 -11.98 -30.35
CA VAL A 78 -7.98 -12.96 -31.33
C VAL A 78 -7.85 -12.41 -32.74
N GLN A 79 -8.28 -11.19 -33.02
CA GLN A 79 -8.12 -10.53 -34.31
C GLN A 79 -6.66 -10.47 -34.77
N TRP A 80 -5.76 -10.17 -33.86
CA TRP A 80 -4.33 -10.19 -34.13
C TRP A 80 -3.83 -11.63 -34.41
N ALA A 81 -4.23 -12.62 -33.62
CA ALA A 81 -3.83 -14.02 -33.80
C ALA A 81 -4.31 -14.59 -35.14
N GLU A 82 -5.50 -14.20 -35.60
CA GLU A 82 -6.04 -14.53 -36.93
C GLU A 82 -5.20 -13.89 -38.04
N ALA A 83 -4.86 -12.62 -37.91
CA ALA A 83 -4.02 -11.87 -38.87
C ALA A 83 -2.61 -12.46 -39.02
N GLU A 84 -2.04 -12.93 -37.92
CA GLU A 84 -0.70 -13.56 -37.86
C GLU A 84 -0.73 -15.07 -38.19
N ASN A 85 -1.90 -15.61 -38.58
CA ASN A 85 -2.10 -17.05 -38.88
C ASN A 85 -1.66 -17.97 -37.72
N MET A 86 -1.91 -17.56 -36.48
CA MET A 86 -1.60 -18.36 -35.29
C MET A 86 -2.43 -19.66 -35.32
N PRO A 87 -1.82 -20.84 -35.03
CA PRO A 87 -2.57 -22.10 -34.98
C PRO A 87 -3.75 -22.01 -33.99
N VAL A 88 -4.94 -22.47 -34.43
CA VAL A 88 -6.17 -22.40 -33.62
C VAL A 88 -6.00 -23.04 -32.23
N ASN A 89 -5.21 -24.12 -32.15
CA ASN A 89 -4.91 -24.79 -30.86
C ASN A 89 -4.06 -23.96 -29.88
N ASP A 90 -3.33 -22.97 -30.38
CA ASP A 90 -2.48 -22.10 -29.58
C ASP A 90 -3.23 -20.83 -29.11
N VAL A 91 -4.39 -20.54 -29.71
CA VAL A 91 -5.24 -19.42 -29.28
C VAL A 91 -6.12 -19.89 -28.11
N PRO A 92 -5.92 -19.34 -26.89
CA PRO A 92 -6.72 -19.71 -25.73
C PRO A 92 -8.17 -19.22 -25.86
N ASN A 93 -9.12 -19.93 -25.27
CA ASN A 93 -10.45 -19.39 -25.10
C ASN A 93 -10.51 -18.35 -23.97
N LEU A 94 -11.53 -17.48 -23.95
CA LEU A 94 -11.68 -16.41 -22.95
C LEU A 94 -11.68 -16.93 -21.51
N SER A 95 -12.27 -18.10 -21.24
CA SER A 95 -12.29 -18.70 -19.91
C SER A 95 -10.90 -19.11 -19.43
N MET A 96 -10.06 -19.59 -20.34
CA MET A 96 -8.66 -19.91 -20.04
C MET A 96 -7.86 -18.63 -19.76
N VAL A 97 -8.03 -17.60 -20.59
CA VAL A 97 -7.37 -16.30 -20.37
C VAL A 97 -7.74 -15.75 -18.99
N ARG A 98 -9.03 -15.74 -18.61
CA ARG A 98 -9.50 -15.28 -17.31
C ARG A 98 -8.85 -16.06 -16.17
N ARG A 99 -8.85 -17.39 -16.24
CA ARG A 99 -8.27 -18.27 -15.21
C ARG A 99 -6.76 -18.06 -15.03
N VAL A 100 -6.04 -17.88 -16.12
CA VAL A 100 -4.60 -17.61 -16.08
C VAL A 100 -4.33 -16.20 -15.55
N TRP A 101 -5.09 -15.21 -16.02
CA TRP A 101 -5.00 -13.83 -15.58
C TRP A 101 -5.21 -13.67 -14.07
N GLU A 102 -6.23 -14.32 -13.51
CA GLU A 102 -6.53 -14.30 -12.06
C GLU A 102 -5.42 -14.93 -11.20
N LYS A 103 -4.59 -15.80 -11.77
CA LYS A 103 -3.43 -16.39 -11.08
C LYS A 103 -2.18 -15.53 -11.11
N LEU A 104 -2.12 -14.53 -11.97
CA LEU A 104 -0.98 -13.63 -12.03
C LEU A 104 -0.89 -12.79 -10.75
N PRO A 105 0.32 -12.51 -10.25
CA PRO A 105 0.52 -11.51 -9.22
C PRO A 105 -0.07 -10.16 -9.65
N LEU A 106 -0.69 -9.43 -8.71
CA LEU A 106 -1.34 -8.15 -8.98
C LEU A 106 -0.39 -7.14 -9.66
N ILE A 107 0.89 -7.18 -9.30
CA ILE A 107 1.92 -6.34 -9.92
C ILE A 107 2.06 -6.59 -11.43
N MET A 108 1.92 -7.85 -11.87
CA MET A 108 1.96 -8.21 -13.30
C MET A 108 0.66 -7.83 -13.99
N GLN A 109 -0.48 -8.01 -13.33
CA GLN A 109 -1.78 -7.61 -13.86
C GLN A 109 -1.87 -6.10 -14.10
N GLU A 110 -1.29 -5.29 -13.21
CA GLU A 110 -1.37 -3.83 -13.26
C GLU A 110 -0.19 -3.15 -13.96
N ARG A 111 0.81 -3.91 -14.39
CA ARG A 111 1.95 -3.39 -15.16
C ARG A 111 1.46 -2.78 -16.48
N GLY A 112 1.78 -1.50 -16.73
CA GLY A 112 1.33 -0.75 -17.90
C GLY A 112 -0.11 -0.22 -17.83
N ARG A 113 -0.93 -0.71 -16.87
CA ARG A 113 -2.29 -0.21 -16.59
C ARG A 113 -2.28 0.90 -15.53
N LYS A 114 -1.35 0.80 -14.59
CA LYS A 114 -1.07 1.84 -13.59
C LYS A 114 0.35 2.37 -13.77
N THR A 115 0.55 3.63 -13.44
CA THR A 115 1.84 4.31 -13.52
C THR A 115 2.14 5.06 -12.23
N GLY A 116 3.37 5.53 -12.08
CA GLY A 116 3.78 6.39 -10.97
C GLY A 116 3.51 5.78 -9.58
N ALA A 117 2.96 6.58 -8.67
CA ALA A 117 2.70 6.19 -7.29
C ALA A 117 1.70 5.02 -7.19
N ALA A 118 0.69 4.98 -8.05
CA ALA A 118 -0.33 3.93 -8.05
C ALA A 118 0.25 2.55 -8.39
N TYR A 119 1.26 2.48 -9.26
CA TYR A 119 1.96 1.22 -9.54
C TYR A 119 2.98 0.89 -8.45
N LYS A 120 3.72 1.89 -7.96
CA LYS A 120 4.68 1.71 -6.87
C LYS A 120 4.05 1.17 -5.59
N SER A 121 2.79 1.53 -5.31
CA SER A 121 2.06 1.01 -4.14
C SER A 121 1.77 -0.50 -4.18
N LEU A 122 1.88 -1.14 -5.36
CA LEU A 122 1.72 -2.58 -5.55
C LEU A 122 3.02 -3.36 -5.33
N LEU A 123 4.16 -2.66 -5.31
CA LEU A 123 5.46 -3.31 -5.09
C LEU A 123 5.56 -3.84 -3.66
N PRO A 124 6.20 -5.00 -3.46
CA PRO A 124 6.50 -5.49 -2.12
C PRO A 124 7.33 -4.46 -1.36
N TYR A 125 7.02 -4.25 -0.11
CA TYR A 125 7.78 -3.38 0.78
C TYR A 125 8.13 -4.08 2.08
N VAL A 126 9.27 -3.70 2.64
CA VAL A 126 9.67 -4.19 3.96
C VAL A 126 8.91 -3.39 5.03
N LYS A 127 8.09 -4.07 5.80
CA LYS A 127 7.40 -3.44 6.93
C LYS A 127 8.43 -3.11 8.00
N ARG A 128 8.56 -1.81 8.34
CA ARG A 128 9.43 -1.38 9.42
C ARG A 128 8.87 -1.83 10.76
N ASP A 129 9.73 -2.44 11.57
CA ASP A 129 9.39 -2.77 12.96
C ASP A 129 9.81 -1.60 13.88
N TRP A 130 8.83 -0.79 14.20
CA TRP A 130 9.02 0.34 15.12
C TRP A 130 9.02 -0.10 16.58
N GLY A 131 8.58 -1.31 16.88
CA GLY A 131 8.55 -1.86 18.24
C GLY A 131 9.93 -2.24 18.77
N ALA A 132 10.90 -2.45 17.87
CA ALA A 132 12.28 -2.74 18.23
C ALA A 132 13.08 -1.50 18.67
N LEU A 133 12.55 -0.27 18.46
CA LEU A 133 13.20 0.97 18.78
C LEU A 133 13.07 1.32 20.26
N LYS A 134 14.01 2.10 20.76
CA LYS A 134 13.95 2.77 22.06
C LYS A 134 13.51 4.23 21.88
N PRO A 135 13.02 4.89 22.94
CA PRO A 135 12.78 6.33 22.92
C PRO A 135 14.04 7.09 22.47
N ASN A 136 13.87 8.08 21.60
CA ASN A 136 14.92 8.89 20.96
C ASN A 136 15.81 8.17 19.93
N ASP A 137 15.57 6.90 19.59
CA ASP A 137 16.30 6.30 18.47
C ASP A 137 15.93 6.99 17.16
N VAL A 138 14.65 7.20 16.90
CA VAL A 138 14.17 7.82 15.65
C VAL A 138 13.04 8.78 15.93
N TRP A 139 13.22 10.04 15.57
CA TRP A 139 12.15 11.02 15.50
C TRP A 139 11.65 11.17 14.06
N ILE A 140 10.33 11.27 13.90
CA ILE A 140 9.68 11.41 12.59
C ILE A 140 9.04 12.79 12.52
N GLY A 141 9.51 13.62 11.58
CA GLY A 141 8.98 14.95 11.34
C GLY A 141 8.15 15.05 10.08
N ASP A 142 7.07 15.82 10.14
CA ASP A 142 6.22 16.14 8.97
C ASP A 142 5.51 17.47 9.18
N GLY A 143 5.15 18.13 8.07
CA GLY A 143 4.35 19.34 8.04
C GLY A 143 2.97 19.08 7.46
N HIS A 144 1.96 19.75 7.99
CA HIS A 144 0.59 19.63 7.49
C HIS A 144 -0.19 20.92 7.67
N SER A 145 -0.87 21.36 6.59
CA SER A 145 -1.82 22.47 6.69
C SER A 145 -2.96 22.15 7.64
N PHE A 146 -3.24 23.03 8.57
CA PHE A 146 -4.40 22.92 9.43
C PHE A 146 -5.69 23.01 8.61
N LYS A 147 -6.59 22.05 8.77
CA LYS A 147 -7.79 21.93 7.93
C LYS A 147 -8.95 22.86 8.34
N ALA A 148 -8.66 23.95 9.04
CA ALA A 148 -9.61 25.02 9.32
C ALA A 148 -8.96 26.38 9.01
N LYS A 149 -9.77 27.36 8.61
CA LYS A 149 -9.29 28.73 8.43
C LYS A 149 -9.32 29.47 9.75
N VAL A 150 -8.26 30.22 10.03
CA VAL A 150 -8.14 31.12 11.18
C VAL A 150 -7.81 32.51 10.70
N ALA A 151 -7.99 33.53 11.56
CA ALA A 151 -7.61 34.89 11.23
C ALA A 151 -6.06 35.01 11.16
N HIS A 152 -5.54 35.59 10.09
CA HIS A 152 -4.10 35.85 9.97
C HIS A 152 -3.66 36.89 11.01
N PRO A 153 -2.57 36.67 11.74
CA PRO A 153 -2.19 37.52 12.89
C PRO A 153 -1.88 38.98 12.55
N VAL A 154 -1.51 39.27 11.29
CA VAL A 154 -1.12 40.63 10.85
C VAL A 154 -2.30 41.39 10.22
N HIS A 155 -3.08 40.76 9.34
CA HIS A 155 -4.09 41.45 8.54
C HIS A 155 -5.51 40.89 8.70
N GLY A 156 -5.71 39.88 9.58
CA GLY A 156 -7.03 39.32 9.92
C GLY A 156 -7.71 38.50 8.84
N ARG A 157 -7.16 38.39 7.63
CA ARG A 157 -7.79 37.61 6.56
C ARG A 157 -7.73 36.10 6.85
N PRO A 158 -8.78 35.35 6.48
CA PRO A 158 -8.79 33.90 6.67
C PRO A 158 -7.62 33.21 5.97
N PHE A 159 -6.89 32.36 6.69
CA PHE A 159 -5.82 31.54 6.13
C PHE A 159 -5.73 30.20 6.88
N LYS A 160 -5.00 29.24 6.32
CA LYS A 160 -4.71 27.94 6.95
C LYS A 160 -3.27 27.95 7.45
N PRO A 161 -3.03 27.89 8.77
CA PRO A 161 -1.67 27.78 9.28
C PRO A 161 -1.05 26.41 8.97
N GLU A 162 0.26 26.39 8.86
CA GLU A 162 1.02 25.16 8.76
C GLU A 162 1.45 24.72 10.15
N VAL A 163 1.31 23.42 10.42
CA VAL A 163 1.69 22.79 11.67
C VAL A 163 2.77 21.76 11.37
N THR A 164 3.96 21.99 11.91
CA THR A 164 5.03 21.01 11.89
C THR A 164 5.00 20.22 13.19
N VAL A 165 5.03 18.89 13.12
CA VAL A 165 5.05 18.02 14.30
C VAL A 165 6.19 17.02 14.18
N ILE A 166 6.81 16.74 15.31
CA ILE A 166 7.85 15.71 15.45
C ILE A 166 7.39 14.69 16.47
N ILE A 167 7.38 13.43 16.08
CA ILE A 167 6.91 12.30 16.89
C ILE A 167 8.08 11.36 17.14
N ASP A 168 8.23 10.91 18.37
CA ASP A 168 9.13 9.78 18.67
C ASP A 168 8.58 8.48 18.06
N GLY A 169 9.40 7.80 17.28
CA GLY A 169 9.02 6.60 16.53
C GLY A 169 8.65 5.39 17.39
N CYS A 170 9.25 5.28 18.59
CA CYS A 170 8.99 4.23 19.56
C CYS A 170 7.68 4.48 20.32
N THR A 171 7.61 5.60 21.01
CA THR A 171 6.53 5.91 21.96
C THR A 171 5.29 6.51 21.32
N ARG A 172 5.39 7.05 20.10
CA ARG A 172 4.36 7.83 19.41
C ARG A 172 4.05 9.17 20.06
N PHE A 173 4.84 9.56 21.02
CA PHE A 173 4.69 10.84 21.72
C PHE A 173 5.16 12.00 20.84
N VAL A 174 4.45 13.13 20.89
CA VAL A 174 4.84 14.37 20.21
C VAL A 174 5.95 15.03 21.03
N VAL A 175 7.16 14.97 20.52
CA VAL A 175 8.33 15.56 21.18
C VAL A 175 8.52 17.03 20.86
N GLY A 176 8.02 17.49 19.70
CA GLY A 176 8.12 18.89 19.30
C GLY A 176 7.05 19.27 18.31
N PHE A 177 6.67 20.54 18.29
CA PHE A 177 5.77 21.09 17.30
C PHE A 177 6.04 22.57 17.06
N SER A 178 5.61 23.08 15.92
CA SER A 178 5.62 24.50 15.59
C SER A 178 4.39 24.84 14.75
N VAL A 179 3.84 26.03 14.96
CA VAL A 179 2.74 26.57 14.15
C VAL A 179 3.27 27.80 13.41
N SER A 180 3.12 27.82 12.10
CA SER A 180 3.68 28.85 11.24
C SER A 180 2.70 29.33 10.17
N LEU A 181 3.00 30.45 9.54
CA LEU A 181 2.20 30.99 8.44
C LEU A 181 2.33 30.18 7.13
N ALA A 182 3.48 29.51 6.97
CA ALA A 182 3.81 28.69 5.82
C ALA A 182 4.82 27.62 6.21
N GLU A 183 4.92 26.57 5.42
CA GLU A 183 5.98 25.57 5.56
C GLU A 183 7.34 26.23 5.41
N SER A 184 8.24 26.00 6.35
CA SER A 184 9.58 26.57 6.35
C SER A 184 10.56 25.77 7.19
N CYS A 185 11.86 25.86 6.84
CA CYS A 185 12.94 25.28 7.66
C CYS A 185 13.01 25.90 9.07
N VAL A 186 12.54 27.13 9.25
CA VAL A 186 12.47 27.79 10.56
C VAL A 186 11.44 27.07 11.45
N ALA A 187 10.27 26.72 10.92
CA ALA A 187 9.25 25.98 11.66
C ALA A 187 9.75 24.60 12.08
N VAL A 188 10.47 23.90 11.18
CA VAL A 188 11.10 22.60 11.49
C VAL A 188 12.18 22.75 12.57
N SER A 189 13.04 23.77 12.44
CA SER A 189 14.09 24.07 13.42
C SER A 189 13.50 24.38 14.82
N ASP A 190 12.39 25.10 14.87
CA ASP A 190 11.73 25.45 16.12
C ASP A 190 11.09 24.21 16.77
N ALA A 191 10.44 23.35 15.99
CA ALA A 191 9.91 22.08 16.47
C ALA A 191 11.03 21.16 17.01
N LEU A 192 12.16 21.06 16.29
CA LEU A 192 13.35 20.31 16.74
C LEU A 192 13.93 20.91 18.02
N ARG A 193 14.05 22.23 18.09
CA ARG A 193 14.56 22.94 19.30
C ARG A 193 13.71 22.61 20.53
N ILE A 194 12.39 22.61 20.40
CA ILE A 194 11.49 22.25 21.49
C ILE A 194 11.73 20.81 21.92
N GLY A 195 11.78 19.87 20.97
CA GLY A 195 12.03 18.47 21.24
C GLY A 195 13.35 18.23 21.94
N VAL A 196 14.44 18.76 21.40
CA VAL A 196 15.80 18.61 21.95
C VAL A 196 15.89 19.18 23.34
N LYS A 197 15.28 20.34 23.59
CA LYS A 197 15.30 21.00 24.91
C LYS A 197 14.64 20.16 26.02
N HIS A 198 13.57 19.43 25.68
CA HIS A 198 12.77 18.74 26.69
C HIS A 198 13.03 17.24 26.78
N PHE A 199 13.45 16.61 25.68
CA PHE A 199 13.54 15.14 25.55
C PHE A 199 14.94 14.65 25.17
N GLY A 200 15.89 15.55 24.91
CA GLY A 200 17.24 15.19 24.47
C GLY A 200 17.35 15.06 22.95
N LEU A 201 18.47 14.52 22.48
CA LEU A 201 18.78 14.38 21.06
C LEU A 201 18.30 13.02 20.53
N PRO A 202 17.64 12.95 19.36
CA PRO A 202 17.43 11.69 18.67
C PRO A 202 18.72 11.24 17.98
N ILE A 203 18.84 9.93 17.74
CA ILE A 203 19.92 9.40 16.90
C ILE A 203 19.62 9.74 15.43
N ILE A 204 18.38 9.51 14.99
CA ILE A 204 17.93 9.73 13.63
C ILE A 204 16.73 10.70 13.62
N TYR A 205 16.80 11.70 12.75
CA TYR A 205 15.64 12.49 12.35
C TYR A 205 15.19 12.03 10.96
N TYR A 206 13.96 11.53 10.86
CA TYR A 206 13.39 11.01 9.63
C TYR A 206 12.28 11.91 9.13
N SER A 207 12.43 12.47 7.93
CA SER A 207 11.45 13.39 7.34
C SER A 207 11.15 13.07 5.88
N ASP A 208 10.31 13.87 5.23
CA ASP A 208 10.18 13.86 3.79
C ASP A 208 11.26 14.70 3.09
N ASN A 209 11.24 14.71 1.75
CA ASN A 209 12.11 15.54 0.93
C ASN A 209 11.53 16.94 0.67
N GLY A 210 10.58 17.41 1.48
CA GLY A 210 10.03 18.76 1.36
C GLY A 210 11.07 19.83 1.61
N GLY A 211 10.96 20.98 0.92
CA GLY A 211 11.93 22.09 1.05
C GLY A 211 12.08 22.63 2.47
N GLY A 212 11.03 22.52 3.29
CA GLY A 212 11.09 22.87 4.72
C GLY A 212 11.92 21.91 5.56
N GLN A 213 11.96 20.62 5.17
CA GLN A 213 12.66 19.55 5.88
C GLN A 213 14.13 19.41 5.44
N THR A 214 14.43 19.67 4.17
CA THR A 214 15.76 19.46 3.54
C THR A 214 16.46 20.75 3.14
N GLY A 215 15.95 21.89 3.59
CA GLY A 215 16.61 23.18 3.35
C GLY A 215 18.03 23.22 3.94
N LYS A 216 18.95 24.00 3.34
CA LYS A 216 20.36 24.12 3.78
C LYS A 216 20.51 24.43 5.27
N THR A 217 19.56 25.12 5.88
CA THR A 217 19.54 25.41 7.32
C THR A 217 19.43 24.13 8.17
N ILE A 218 18.73 23.13 7.69
CA ILE A 218 18.51 21.85 8.39
C ILE A 218 19.61 20.84 8.02
N ASP A 219 19.89 20.67 6.73
CA ASP A 219 20.54 19.49 6.16
C ASP A 219 21.91 19.76 5.50
N HIS A 220 22.51 20.94 5.70
CA HIS A 220 23.87 21.16 5.20
C HIS A 220 24.87 20.34 6.02
N GLU A 221 25.76 19.60 5.34
CA GLU A 221 26.70 18.64 5.94
C GLU A 221 27.53 19.18 7.11
N ILE A 222 27.87 20.47 7.09
CA ILE A 222 28.73 21.08 8.10
C ILE A 222 27.96 22.10 8.96
N THR A 223 27.12 22.92 8.33
CA THR A 223 26.49 24.07 8.99
C THR A 223 25.01 23.86 9.28
N GLY A 224 24.42 22.77 8.79
CA GLY A 224 23.03 22.40 9.05
C GLY A 224 22.78 22.11 10.52
N LEU A 225 21.54 22.32 10.94
CA LEU A 225 21.13 22.12 12.34
C LEU A 225 21.36 20.69 12.80
N THR A 226 20.97 19.70 11.96
CA THR A 226 21.11 18.28 12.27
C THR A 226 22.57 17.88 12.41
N ALA A 227 23.43 18.29 11.48
CA ALA A 227 24.88 18.03 11.53
C ALA A 227 25.54 18.62 12.79
N ARG A 228 25.20 19.87 13.13
CA ARG A 228 25.75 20.55 14.33
C ARG A 228 25.30 19.90 15.64
N LEU A 229 24.14 19.27 15.66
CA LEU A 229 23.63 18.53 16.82
C LEU A 229 24.06 17.05 16.83
N GLY A 230 24.75 16.58 15.80
CA GLY A 230 25.13 15.17 15.67
C GLY A 230 23.94 14.24 15.41
N ILE A 231 22.85 14.78 14.86
CA ILE A 231 21.65 14.02 14.50
C ILE A 231 21.80 13.52 13.05
N HIS A 232 21.63 12.24 12.81
CA HIS A 232 21.60 11.71 11.46
C HIS A 232 20.25 12.02 10.80
N HIS A 233 20.26 12.78 9.69
CA HIS A 233 19.05 13.11 8.95
C HIS A 233 18.84 12.13 7.82
N GLU A 234 17.73 11.40 7.86
CA GLU A 234 17.28 10.48 6.82
C GLU A 234 16.00 10.98 6.17
N THR A 235 15.93 10.90 4.85
CA THR A 235 14.73 11.28 4.11
C THR A 235 14.05 10.07 3.49
N GLY A 236 12.73 10.14 3.36
CA GLY A 236 11.95 9.10 2.69
C GLY A 236 12.30 8.99 1.20
N LEU A 237 12.24 7.78 0.65
CA LEU A 237 12.36 7.59 -0.79
C LEU A 237 11.26 8.37 -1.52
N PRO A 238 11.60 9.17 -2.56
CA PRO A 238 10.62 9.94 -3.32
C PRO A 238 9.50 9.07 -3.87
N GLY A 239 8.25 9.45 -3.59
CA GLY A 239 7.06 8.73 -4.05
C GLY A 239 6.73 7.43 -3.31
N ASN A 240 7.37 7.18 -2.15
CA ASN A 240 7.00 6.07 -1.26
C ASN A 240 6.47 6.60 0.09
N PRO A 241 5.15 6.81 0.24
CA PRO A 241 4.55 7.32 1.48
C PRO A 241 4.55 6.30 2.63
N GLN A 242 4.75 5.01 2.34
CA GLN A 242 4.58 3.93 3.32
C GLN A 242 5.54 4.01 4.52
N GLY A 243 6.68 4.70 4.36
CA GLY A 243 7.64 4.90 5.46
C GLY A 243 7.16 5.83 6.57
N ARG A 244 6.12 6.66 6.32
CA ARG A 244 5.60 7.70 7.22
C ARG A 244 4.19 7.44 7.74
N GLY A 245 3.65 6.25 7.55
CA GLY A 245 2.29 5.89 7.96
C GLY A 245 1.97 6.14 9.44
N ILE A 246 2.99 6.30 10.29
CA ILE A 246 2.84 6.66 11.71
C ILE A 246 2.36 8.09 11.86
N ILE A 247 3.07 9.05 11.27
CA ILE A 247 2.75 10.47 11.41
C ILE A 247 1.49 10.80 10.61
N GLU A 248 1.27 10.16 9.46
CA GLU A 248 0.02 10.29 8.69
C GLU A 248 -1.21 9.86 9.51
N ARG A 249 -1.09 8.75 10.25
CA ARG A 249 -2.16 8.29 11.15
C ARG A 249 -2.35 9.24 12.33
N TRP A 250 -1.28 9.83 12.83
CA TRP A 250 -1.35 10.83 13.88
C TRP A 250 -2.11 12.08 13.42
N TRP A 251 -1.84 12.57 12.21
CA TRP A 251 -2.58 13.69 11.61
C TRP A 251 -4.08 13.42 11.60
N GLN A 252 -4.49 12.26 11.10
CA GLN A 252 -5.91 11.88 11.01
C GLN A 252 -6.55 11.71 12.39
N GLY A 253 -5.87 11.09 13.30
CA GLY A 253 -6.37 10.81 14.65
C GLY A 253 -6.45 12.03 15.56
N ASN A 254 -5.61 13.05 15.34
CA ASN A 254 -5.45 14.19 16.23
C ASN A 254 -5.76 15.51 15.52
N LEU A 255 -4.88 16.01 14.67
CA LEU A 255 -4.98 17.37 14.12
C LEU A 255 -6.21 17.58 13.25
N ILE A 256 -6.55 16.62 12.37
CA ILE A 256 -7.71 16.72 11.50
C ILE A 256 -9.00 16.63 12.32
N ARG A 257 -9.03 15.78 13.35
CA ARG A 257 -10.18 15.71 14.28
C ARG A 257 -10.35 17.00 15.08
N LEU A 258 -9.25 17.60 15.50
CA LEU A 258 -9.29 18.92 16.17
C LEU A 258 -9.81 19.97 15.20
N ALA A 259 -9.31 20.03 13.97
CA ALA A 259 -9.76 20.98 12.96
C ALA A 259 -11.25 20.84 12.65
N ALA A 260 -11.78 19.61 12.67
CA ALA A 260 -13.21 19.35 12.41
C ALA A 260 -14.17 19.93 13.48
N GLN A 261 -13.64 20.41 14.62
CA GLN A 261 -14.43 21.09 15.65
C GLN A 261 -14.63 22.59 15.35
N TYR A 262 -13.93 23.14 14.36
CA TYR A 262 -14.04 24.55 13.96
C TYR A 262 -15.07 24.69 12.84
N GLU A 263 -15.90 25.73 12.91
CA GLU A 263 -16.89 26.06 11.89
C GLU A 263 -16.27 26.30 10.51
N THR A 264 -15.03 26.75 10.49
CA THR A 264 -14.23 27.02 9.28
C THR A 264 -13.47 25.79 8.76
N PHE A 265 -13.85 24.58 9.18
CA PHE A 265 -13.24 23.34 8.71
C PHE A 265 -13.37 23.17 7.20
N THR A 266 -12.28 22.74 6.55
CA THR A 266 -12.21 22.57 5.09
C THR A 266 -11.71 21.18 4.71
N GLY A 267 -12.10 20.16 5.48
CA GLY A 267 -11.70 18.77 5.22
C GLY A 267 -12.49 18.09 4.12
N SER A 268 -12.14 16.87 3.78
CA SER A 268 -12.73 16.09 2.67
C SER A 268 -14.22 15.74 2.88
N SER A 269 -14.73 15.87 4.09
CA SER A 269 -16.16 15.66 4.39
C SER A 269 -17.06 16.85 4.03
N MET A 270 -16.47 18.02 3.76
CA MET A 270 -17.20 19.21 3.36
C MET A 270 -17.32 19.28 1.83
N ASP A 271 -18.50 19.60 1.32
CA ASP A 271 -18.69 19.77 -0.11
C ASP A 271 -17.93 21.01 -0.64
N ARG A 272 -17.60 20.99 -1.93
CA ARG A 272 -16.75 22.01 -2.54
C ARG A 272 -17.41 23.39 -2.60
N SER A 273 -18.74 23.46 -2.69
CA SER A 273 -19.48 24.71 -2.73
C SER A 273 -19.39 25.43 -1.38
N THR A 274 -19.60 24.70 -0.29
CA THR A 274 -19.45 25.20 1.08
C THR A 274 -18.01 25.62 1.39
N GLN A 275 -17.02 24.87 0.92
CA GLN A 275 -15.61 25.24 1.09
C GLN A 275 -15.26 26.60 0.44
N ASN A 276 -15.92 26.95 -0.65
CA ASN A 276 -15.70 28.22 -1.34
C ASN A 276 -16.39 29.41 -0.68
N LEU A 277 -17.40 29.16 0.15
CA LEU A 277 -18.12 30.20 0.90
C LEU A 277 -17.41 30.62 2.20
N LEU A 278 -16.58 29.75 2.74
CA LEU A 278 -15.75 29.99 3.93
C LEU A 278 -14.44 30.68 3.56
#